data_61b7acea056abf777ce2347e788cbd38
#
_entry.id   61b7acea056abf777ce2347e788cbd38
#
_cell.length_a   1.000
_cell.length_b   1.000
_cell.length_c   1.000
_cell.angle_alpha   90.00
_cell.angle_beta   90.00
_cell.angle_gamma   90.00
#
_symmetry.space_group_name_H-M   'P 1'
#
loop_
_entity.id
_entity.type
_entity.pdbx_description
1 polymer ?
#
loop_
_entity_poly.entity_id
_entity_poly.type
_entity_poly.pdbx_seq_one_letter_code
_entity_poly.pdbx_strand_id
1 'polypeptide(L)'
;NSFGKPVNAGPIINTNKDEMSPFLHSDNKTLYFASKGHVGMGNFDIFLSRRSNVKSHWDEPINLGYPINNYLDQNSLVVSNNGKTAFFASDFDGFGKEDIFTFELDEAIKENKLNDLEIKIISSQNGDEIVLEDINFLNNSFSLDTISFYSLNILAKYLIDNNNIRILIEGHTNNIGSSS
;
A
#
# COMPACT_ATOMS: atom_id res chain seq x y z
N ASN A 1 -27.72 -2.70 -25.76
CA ASN A 1 -26.48 -2.29 -25.08
C ASN A 1 -25.36 -3.23 -25.52
N SER A 2 -24.40 -2.75 -26.30
CA SER A 2 -23.19 -3.54 -26.65
C SER A 2 -22.04 -3.08 -25.78
N PHE A 3 -21.32 -4.05 -25.18
CA PHE A 3 -20.06 -3.76 -24.52
C PHE A 3 -18.98 -3.42 -25.56
N GLY A 4 -18.08 -2.50 -25.24
CA GLY A 4 -16.89 -2.25 -26.04
C GLY A 4 -15.92 -3.44 -26.02
N LYS A 5 -14.91 -3.41 -26.90
CA LYS A 5 -13.83 -4.41 -26.81
C LYS A 5 -13.03 -4.23 -25.53
N PRO A 6 -12.65 -5.31 -24.82
CA PRO A 6 -11.75 -5.21 -23.68
C PRO A 6 -10.43 -4.53 -24.10
N VAL A 7 -9.92 -3.67 -23.21
CA VAL A 7 -8.65 -2.97 -23.37
C VAL A 7 -7.76 -3.33 -22.18
N ASN A 8 -6.52 -3.67 -22.43
CA ASN A 8 -5.53 -3.95 -21.40
C ASN A 8 -5.24 -2.67 -20.57
N ALA A 9 -5.18 -2.77 -19.25
CA ALA A 9 -4.96 -1.64 -18.35
C ALA A 9 -3.54 -1.02 -18.46
N GLY A 10 -2.65 -1.67 -19.18
CA GLY A 10 -1.30 -1.19 -19.43
C GLY A 10 -0.24 -1.80 -18.51
N PRO A 11 1.04 -1.59 -18.81
CA PRO A 11 2.16 -2.25 -18.12
C PRO A 11 2.42 -1.73 -16.70
N ILE A 12 1.82 -0.61 -16.32
CA ILE A 12 1.90 -0.09 -14.94
C ILE A 12 1.03 -0.94 -14.00
N ILE A 13 -0.14 -1.40 -14.47
CA ILE A 13 -1.04 -2.26 -13.69
C ILE A 13 -0.70 -3.73 -13.89
N ASN A 14 -0.55 -4.15 -15.15
CA ASN A 14 -0.33 -5.55 -15.51
C ASN A 14 1.17 -5.85 -15.62
N THR A 15 1.61 -6.86 -14.90
CA THR A 15 2.98 -7.36 -14.92
C THR A 15 3.11 -8.57 -15.86
N ASN A 16 4.19 -9.32 -15.75
CA ASN A 16 4.37 -10.62 -16.39
C ASN A 16 3.86 -11.80 -15.54
N LYS A 17 3.20 -11.50 -14.43
CA LYS A 17 2.55 -12.44 -13.52
C LYS A 17 1.04 -12.25 -13.53
N ASP A 18 0.37 -12.79 -12.53
CA ASP A 18 -1.09 -12.75 -12.43
C ASP A 18 -1.54 -11.51 -11.67
N GLU A 19 -2.49 -10.80 -12.25
CA GLU A 19 -3.30 -9.75 -11.64
C GLU A 19 -4.76 -10.18 -11.62
N MET A 20 -5.43 -9.95 -10.47
CA MET A 20 -6.83 -10.37 -10.29
C MET A 20 -7.63 -9.40 -9.43
N SER A 21 -8.92 -9.68 -9.32
CA SER A 21 -9.86 -9.01 -8.41
C SER A 21 -9.83 -7.47 -8.49
N PRO A 22 -9.93 -6.88 -9.69
CA PRO A 22 -9.90 -5.43 -9.84
C PRO A 22 -11.17 -4.81 -9.27
N PHE A 23 -11.03 -3.78 -8.45
CA PHE A 23 -12.11 -2.96 -7.93
C PHE A 23 -11.85 -1.49 -8.22
N LEU A 24 -12.65 -0.91 -9.12
CA LEU A 24 -12.62 0.53 -9.40
C LEU A 24 -13.57 1.25 -8.42
N HIS A 25 -13.02 2.09 -7.56
CA HIS A 25 -13.80 2.88 -6.62
C HIS A 25 -14.75 3.84 -7.35
N SER A 26 -15.82 4.27 -6.67
CA SER A 26 -16.86 5.15 -7.24
C SER A 26 -16.36 6.52 -7.71
N ASP A 27 -15.17 6.94 -7.29
CA ASP A 27 -14.51 8.16 -7.78
C ASP A 27 -13.99 8.04 -9.23
N ASN A 28 -13.98 6.82 -9.80
CA ASN A 28 -13.42 6.48 -11.10
C ASN A 28 -11.92 6.80 -11.28
N LYS A 29 -11.21 7.02 -10.19
CA LYS A 29 -9.78 7.38 -10.19
C LYS A 29 -8.92 6.45 -9.38
N THR A 30 -9.51 5.66 -8.49
CA THR A 30 -8.81 4.75 -7.58
C THR A 30 -9.13 3.32 -7.95
N LEU A 31 -8.09 2.55 -8.30
CA LEU A 31 -8.16 1.12 -8.64
C LEU A 31 -7.46 0.33 -7.57
N TYR A 32 -8.16 -0.63 -7.00
CA TYR A 32 -7.59 -1.68 -6.15
C TYR A 32 -7.53 -2.98 -6.94
N PHE A 33 -6.48 -3.76 -6.73
CA PHE A 33 -6.33 -5.06 -7.38
C PHE A 33 -5.32 -5.93 -6.62
N ALA A 34 -5.38 -7.23 -6.83
CA ALA A 34 -4.39 -8.15 -6.30
C ALA A 34 -3.37 -8.51 -7.39
N SER A 35 -2.09 -8.58 -7.03
CA SER A 35 -1.02 -8.92 -7.95
C SER A 35 0.04 -9.81 -7.30
N LYS A 36 0.60 -10.72 -8.10
CA LYS A 36 1.82 -11.49 -7.79
C LYS A 36 3.09 -10.86 -8.35
N GLY A 37 2.97 -9.88 -9.23
CA GLY A 37 4.09 -9.38 -10.01
C GLY A 37 4.69 -8.09 -9.47
N HIS A 38 3.89 -7.27 -8.78
CA HIS A 38 4.39 -6.11 -8.08
C HIS A 38 5.11 -6.52 -6.79
N VAL A 39 6.01 -5.67 -6.30
CA VAL A 39 6.78 -5.96 -5.07
C VAL A 39 5.82 -6.06 -3.88
N GLY A 40 5.77 -7.23 -3.27
CA GLY A 40 4.84 -7.57 -2.20
C GLY A 40 5.47 -8.42 -1.10
N MET A 41 4.62 -8.90 -0.18
CA MET A 41 4.99 -9.69 0.98
C MET A 41 4.67 -11.18 0.81
N GLY A 42 3.60 -11.49 0.05
CA GLY A 42 3.08 -12.84 -0.18
C GLY A 42 3.12 -13.25 -1.65
N ASN A 43 2.18 -14.11 -2.03
CA ASN A 43 1.92 -14.43 -3.41
C ASN A 43 1.06 -13.34 -4.06
N PHE A 44 -0.21 -13.25 -3.63
CA PHE A 44 -1.08 -12.16 -4.02
C PHE A 44 -1.15 -11.15 -2.89
N ASP A 45 -0.74 -9.94 -3.20
CA ASP A 45 -0.91 -8.77 -2.34
C ASP A 45 -1.90 -7.80 -2.97
N ILE A 46 -2.58 -7.01 -2.16
CA ILE A 46 -3.50 -5.98 -2.60
C ILE A 46 -2.74 -4.68 -2.83
N PHE A 47 -2.97 -4.10 -3.99
CA PHE A 47 -2.38 -2.84 -4.43
C PHE A 47 -3.45 -1.80 -4.70
N LEU A 48 -3.04 -0.55 -4.60
CA LEU A 48 -3.79 0.64 -4.95
C LEU A 48 -3.04 1.37 -6.06
N SER A 49 -3.73 1.74 -7.15
CA SER A 49 -3.22 2.69 -8.13
C SER A 49 -4.23 3.81 -8.33
N ARG A 50 -3.75 5.01 -8.65
CA ARG A 50 -4.57 6.19 -8.91
C ARG A 50 -4.34 6.75 -10.29
N ARG A 51 -5.25 7.62 -10.70
CA ARG A 51 -5.10 8.45 -11.90
C ARG A 51 -5.77 9.80 -11.67
N SER A 52 -5.22 10.85 -12.25
CA SER A 52 -5.73 12.21 -12.09
C SER A 52 -7.13 12.39 -12.69
N ASN A 53 -7.42 11.69 -13.80
CA ASN A 53 -8.74 11.66 -14.43
C ASN A 53 -8.93 10.38 -15.26
N VAL A 54 -10.16 10.12 -15.73
CA VAL A 54 -10.52 8.88 -16.44
C VAL A 54 -9.76 8.63 -17.76
N LYS A 55 -9.10 9.64 -18.30
CA LYS A 55 -8.29 9.53 -19.53
C LYS A 55 -6.79 9.46 -19.26
N SER A 56 -6.37 9.71 -18.02
CA SER A 56 -4.96 9.64 -17.62
C SER A 56 -4.51 8.19 -17.48
N HIS A 57 -3.20 7.97 -17.61
CA HIS A 57 -2.58 6.73 -17.22
C HIS A 57 -2.71 6.50 -15.72
N TRP A 58 -2.60 5.25 -15.30
CA TRP A 58 -2.50 4.87 -13.90
C TRP A 58 -1.11 5.24 -13.37
N ASP A 59 -1.08 5.68 -12.13
CA ASP A 59 0.15 5.89 -11.37
C ASP A 59 0.72 4.54 -10.91
N GLU A 60 1.97 4.52 -10.49
CA GLU A 60 2.62 3.31 -9.95
C GLU A 60 1.81 2.73 -8.79
N PRO A 61 1.55 1.41 -8.80
CA PRO A 61 0.81 0.76 -7.73
C PRO A 61 1.53 0.81 -6.40
N ILE A 62 0.77 1.06 -5.34
CA ILE A 62 1.22 1.10 -3.96
C ILE A 62 0.70 -0.15 -3.26
N ASN A 63 1.60 -0.94 -2.65
CA ASN A 63 1.23 -2.06 -1.80
C ASN A 63 0.51 -1.55 -0.55
N LEU A 64 -0.65 -2.13 -0.18
CA LEU A 64 -1.40 -1.71 1.01
C LEU A 64 -0.69 -2.05 2.33
N GLY A 65 0.34 -2.88 2.28
CA GLY A 65 1.18 -3.19 3.43
C GLY A 65 0.49 -4.01 4.53
N TYR A 66 1.26 -4.34 5.56
CA TYR A 66 0.72 -4.99 6.75
C TYR A 66 -0.17 -4.01 7.54
N PRO A 67 -1.26 -4.45 8.18
CA PRO A 67 -1.69 -5.85 8.32
C PRO A 67 -2.60 -6.37 7.20
N ILE A 68 -2.89 -5.56 6.17
CA ILE A 68 -3.76 -5.95 5.07
C ILE A 68 -3.08 -7.03 4.25
N ASN A 69 -1.87 -6.74 3.77
CA ASN A 69 -1.00 -7.71 3.11
C ASN A 69 -0.06 -8.38 4.13
N ASN A 70 0.23 -9.64 3.90
CA ASN A 70 1.16 -10.45 4.69
C ASN A 70 1.81 -11.52 3.80
N TYR A 71 2.44 -12.53 4.38
CA TYR A 71 3.13 -13.59 3.63
C TYR A 71 2.20 -14.61 2.93
N LEU A 72 0.88 -14.51 3.12
CA LEU A 72 -0.16 -15.35 2.51
C LEU A 72 -0.79 -14.65 1.30
N ASP A 73 -1.93 -15.18 0.82
CA ASP A 73 -2.69 -14.59 -0.28
C ASP A 73 -3.75 -13.62 0.24
N GLN A 74 -3.78 -12.42 -0.33
CA GLN A 74 -4.82 -11.43 -0.11
C GLN A 74 -5.41 -10.98 -1.44
N ASN A 75 -6.74 -10.95 -1.53
CA ASN A 75 -7.43 -10.58 -2.77
C ASN A 75 -8.82 -9.99 -2.52
N SER A 76 -9.53 -9.69 -3.62
CA SER A 76 -10.96 -9.33 -3.62
C SER A 76 -11.33 -8.11 -2.77
N LEU A 77 -10.43 -7.12 -2.66
CA LEU A 77 -10.73 -5.92 -1.90
C LEU A 77 -11.85 -5.11 -2.55
N VAL A 78 -12.82 -4.73 -1.74
CA VAL A 78 -13.88 -3.78 -2.08
C VAL A 78 -13.95 -2.68 -1.04
N VAL A 79 -14.24 -1.46 -1.48
CA VAL A 79 -14.31 -0.28 -0.63
C VAL A 79 -15.71 0.32 -0.67
N SER A 80 -16.22 0.71 0.49
CA SER A 80 -17.50 1.42 0.61
C SER A 80 -17.48 2.76 -0.16
N ASN A 81 -18.64 3.21 -0.64
CA ASN A 81 -18.76 4.43 -1.44
C ASN A 81 -18.22 5.68 -0.74
N ASN A 82 -18.26 5.72 0.59
CA ASN A 82 -17.71 6.83 1.38
C ASN A 82 -16.20 6.72 1.60
N GLY A 83 -15.56 5.66 1.07
CA GLY A 83 -14.13 5.42 1.18
C GLY A 83 -13.62 5.08 2.59
N LYS A 84 -14.52 4.76 3.55
CA LYS A 84 -14.11 4.56 4.95
C LYS A 84 -13.84 3.12 5.32
N THR A 85 -14.64 2.19 4.79
CA THR A 85 -14.58 0.78 5.17
C THR A 85 -14.20 -0.05 3.96
N ALA A 86 -13.29 -0.95 4.12
CA ALA A 86 -12.92 -1.93 3.12
C ALA A 86 -13.16 -3.35 3.63
N PHE A 87 -13.39 -4.27 2.69
CA PHE A 87 -13.49 -5.71 2.90
C PHE A 87 -12.55 -6.39 1.92
N PHE A 88 -11.89 -7.45 2.34
CA PHE A 88 -11.00 -8.25 1.49
C PHE A 88 -11.03 -9.72 1.91
N ALA A 89 -10.58 -10.61 1.03
CA ALA A 89 -10.42 -12.02 1.33
C ALA A 89 -8.93 -12.32 1.64
N SER A 90 -8.73 -13.17 2.65
CA SER A 90 -7.41 -13.64 3.05
C SER A 90 -7.48 -15.03 3.67
N ASP A 91 -6.45 -15.83 3.51
CA ASP A 91 -6.23 -17.10 4.19
C ASP A 91 -5.48 -16.96 5.53
N PHE A 92 -5.38 -15.73 6.05
CA PHE A 92 -4.78 -15.44 7.35
C PHE A 92 -5.72 -15.84 8.49
N ASP A 93 -5.23 -16.67 9.39
CA ASP A 93 -5.79 -17.09 10.70
C ASP A 93 -7.31 -16.91 10.90
N GLY A 94 -8.11 -17.63 10.10
CA GLY A 94 -9.57 -17.61 10.10
C GLY A 94 -10.19 -18.97 10.34
N PHE A 95 -11.45 -19.13 9.93
CA PHE A 95 -12.22 -20.36 10.09
C PHE A 95 -12.12 -21.30 8.88
N GLY A 96 -11.71 -20.78 7.72
CA GLY A 96 -11.64 -21.52 6.46
C GLY A 96 -10.28 -21.47 5.80
N LYS A 97 -10.28 -21.53 4.45
CA LYS A 97 -9.09 -21.27 3.64
C LYS A 97 -8.97 -19.78 3.34
N GLU A 98 -10.10 -19.18 2.94
CA GLU A 98 -10.21 -17.74 2.73
C GLU A 98 -11.42 -17.25 3.52
N ASP A 99 -11.19 -16.26 4.36
CA ASP A 99 -12.22 -15.58 5.16
C ASP A 99 -12.30 -14.10 4.77
N ILE A 100 -13.44 -13.48 5.08
CA ILE A 100 -13.67 -12.06 4.81
C ILE A 100 -13.22 -11.24 6.01
N PHE A 101 -12.30 -10.34 5.76
CA PHE A 101 -11.82 -9.38 6.74
C PHE A 101 -12.31 -7.97 6.41
N THR A 102 -12.41 -7.13 7.42
CA THR A 102 -12.76 -5.72 7.26
C THR A 102 -11.79 -4.83 8.01
N PHE A 103 -11.53 -3.64 7.47
CA PHE A 103 -10.74 -2.60 8.12
C PHE A 103 -11.25 -1.21 7.74
N GLU A 104 -10.89 -0.23 8.53
CA GLU A 104 -11.12 1.17 8.18
C GLU A 104 -9.95 1.71 7.37
N LEU A 105 -10.27 2.31 6.22
CA LEU A 105 -9.28 2.99 5.38
C LEU A 105 -8.86 4.30 6.05
N ASP A 106 -7.58 4.43 6.28
CA ASP A 106 -7.01 5.63 6.84
C ASP A 106 -7.14 6.83 5.89
N GLU A 107 -7.27 8.03 6.45
CA GLU A 107 -7.32 9.28 5.69
C GLU A 107 -6.04 9.50 4.86
N ALA A 108 -4.89 9.03 5.34
CA ALA A 108 -3.63 9.15 4.60
C ALA A 108 -3.63 8.37 3.28
N ILE A 109 -4.34 7.23 3.23
CA ILE A 109 -4.55 6.47 1.99
C ILE A 109 -5.46 7.24 1.03
N LYS A 110 -6.40 8.04 1.56
CA LYS A 110 -7.34 8.85 0.79
C LYS A 110 -6.70 10.11 0.22
N GLU A 111 -5.81 10.71 0.99
CA GLU A 111 -5.19 11.98 0.66
C GLU A 111 -3.80 11.74 0.09
N ASN A 112 -3.36 11.64 -0.90
CA ASN A 112 -2.09 11.63 -1.64
C ASN A 112 -0.84 12.15 -0.85
N LYS A 113 -0.81 12.03 0.47
CA LYS A 113 0.33 12.41 1.33
C LYS A 113 1.62 11.66 1.00
N LEU A 114 1.48 10.55 0.28
CA LEU A 114 2.58 9.72 -0.18
C LEU A 114 3.50 10.44 -1.17
N ASN A 115 2.96 11.35 -1.99
CA ASN A 115 3.76 12.09 -2.95
C ASN A 115 4.81 12.99 -2.28
N ASP A 116 4.52 13.53 -1.10
CA ASP A 116 5.46 14.42 -0.40
C ASP A 116 6.68 13.65 0.13
N LEU A 117 6.47 12.44 0.64
CA LEU A 117 7.58 11.59 1.11
C LEU A 117 8.43 11.09 -0.06
N GLU A 118 7.79 10.64 -1.13
CA GLU A 118 8.48 10.19 -2.34
C GLU A 118 9.34 11.32 -2.94
N ILE A 119 8.80 12.54 -3.02
CA ILE A 119 9.54 13.73 -3.46
C ILE A 119 10.72 14.02 -2.52
N LYS A 120 10.54 13.96 -1.20
CA LYS A 120 11.62 14.16 -0.22
C LYS A 120 12.75 13.14 -0.43
N ILE A 121 12.40 11.86 -0.58
CA ILE A 121 13.37 10.78 -0.79
C ILE A 121 14.15 10.97 -2.10
N ILE A 122 13.45 11.23 -3.21
CA ILE A 122 14.06 11.40 -4.54
C ILE A 122 14.94 12.64 -4.60
N SER A 123 14.57 13.72 -3.92
CA SER A 123 15.32 14.99 -3.90
C SER A 123 16.47 15.03 -2.91
N SER A 124 16.60 14.03 -2.03
CA SER A 124 17.65 13.99 -1.01
C SER A 124 19.04 13.71 -1.61
N GLN A 125 20.06 14.24 -0.96
CA GLN A 125 21.47 14.06 -1.29
C GLN A 125 22.19 13.24 -0.22
N ASN A 126 23.42 12.82 -0.52
CA ASN A 126 24.23 12.07 0.43
C ASN A 126 24.53 12.91 1.69
N GLY A 127 24.10 12.40 2.82
CA GLY A 127 24.22 13.04 4.13
C GLY A 127 22.97 13.80 4.59
N ASP A 128 21.91 13.84 3.76
CA ASP A 128 20.64 14.43 4.18
C ASP A 128 19.92 13.54 5.19
N GLU A 129 19.25 14.19 6.13
CA GLU A 129 18.35 13.55 7.09
C GLU A 129 16.90 13.63 6.60
N ILE A 130 16.23 12.50 6.54
CA ILE A 130 14.81 12.41 6.21
C ILE A 130 14.06 11.92 7.45
N VAL A 131 13.23 12.78 8.02
CA VAL A 131 12.35 12.40 9.14
C VAL A 131 11.07 11.78 8.59
N LEU A 132 10.80 10.54 8.98
CA LEU A 132 9.54 9.85 8.73
C LEU A 132 8.59 10.13 9.89
N GLU A 133 7.74 11.15 9.75
CA GLU A 133 6.85 11.62 10.84
C GLU A 133 5.69 10.66 11.13
N ASP A 134 5.36 9.80 10.17
CA ASP A 134 4.20 8.91 10.22
C ASP A 134 4.56 7.49 10.71
N ILE A 135 5.75 7.28 11.30
CA ILE A 135 6.12 5.98 11.87
C ILE A 135 5.67 5.90 13.31
N ASN A 136 4.56 5.23 13.54
CA ASN A 136 3.94 5.10 14.85
C ASN A 136 3.73 3.63 15.23
N PHE A 137 3.90 3.33 16.50
CA PHE A 137 3.54 2.03 17.06
C PHE A 137 2.12 2.09 17.64
N LEU A 138 1.40 1.00 17.55
CA LEU A 138 0.12 0.85 18.24
C LEU A 138 0.34 0.93 19.76
N ASN A 139 -0.64 1.50 20.48
CA ASN A 139 -0.55 1.68 21.93
C ASN A 139 -0.20 0.37 22.66
N ASN A 140 0.83 0.40 23.50
CA ASN A 140 1.36 -0.74 24.24
C ASN A 140 1.73 -1.95 23.36
N SER A 141 2.18 -1.70 22.15
CA SER A 141 2.53 -2.72 21.16
C SER A 141 3.87 -2.40 20.49
N PHE A 142 4.53 -3.43 19.99
CA PHE A 142 5.67 -3.32 19.08
C PHE A 142 5.22 -3.33 17.60
N SER A 143 3.91 -3.44 17.36
CA SER A 143 3.35 -3.43 16.00
C SER A 143 3.19 -1.99 15.52
N LEU A 144 3.60 -1.75 14.30
CA LEU A 144 3.41 -0.48 13.62
C LEU A 144 1.93 -0.29 13.23
N ASP A 145 1.49 0.95 13.11
CA ASP A 145 0.18 1.25 12.52
C ASP A 145 0.20 1.14 10.97
N THR A 146 -0.97 1.17 10.37
CA THR A 146 -1.11 0.98 8.91
C THR A 146 -0.41 2.08 8.10
N ILE A 147 -0.40 3.32 8.60
CA ILE A 147 0.24 4.47 7.92
C ILE A 147 1.76 4.26 7.85
N SER A 148 2.35 3.79 8.96
CA SER A 148 3.78 3.52 9.06
C SER A 148 4.26 2.58 7.95
N PHE A 149 3.48 1.57 7.61
CA PHE A 149 3.83 0.63 6.54
C PHE A 149 3.86 1.28 5.17
N TYR A 150 3.02 2.27 4.91
CA TYR A 150 3.06 3.02 3.65
C TYR A 150 4.38 3.76 3.47
N SER A 151 4.75 4.55 4.47
CA SER A 151 6.00 5.30 4.44
C SER A 151 7.21 4.37 4.30
N LEU A 152 7.21 3.25 5.01
CA LEU A 152 8.26 2.25 4.91
C LEU A 152 8.28 1.53 3.55
N ASN A 153 7.13 1.27 2.93
CA ASN A 153 7.07 0.64 1.61
C ASN A 153 7.60 1.56 0.51
N ILE A 154 7.32 2.86 0.58
CA ILE A 154 7.91 3.84 -0.36
C ILE A 154 9.43 3.83 -0.24
N LEU A 155 9.94 3.90 0.99
CA LEU A 155 11.38 3.85 1.24
C LEU A 155 11.99 2.53 0.75
N ALA A 156 11.35 1.39 1.06
CA ALA A 156 11.80 0.07 0.63
C ALA A 156 11.86 -0.05 -0.89
N LYS A 157 10.82 0.39 -1.59
CA LYS A 157 10.78 0.41 -3.07
C LYS A 157 11.93 1.25 -3.62
N TYR A 158 12.12 2.45 -3.10
CA TYR A 158 13.22 3.33 -3.53
C TYR A 158 14.59 2.68 -3.35
N LEU A 159 14.84 2.00 -2.22
CA LEU A 159 16.08 1.29 -1.96
C LEU A 159 16.28 0.06 -2.87
N ILE A 160 15.21 -0.66 -3.20
CA ILE A 160 15.25 -1.78 -4.14
C ILE A 160 15.63 -1.29 -5.54
N ASP A 161 15.02 -0.19 -6.00
CA ASP A 161 15.28 0.39 -7.31
C ASP A 161 16.67 1.06 -7.38
N ASN A 162 17.25 1.44 -6.23
CA ASN A 162 18.55 2.11 -6.09
C ASN A 162 19.48 1.33 -5.16
N ASN A 163 19.88 0.14 -5.54
CA ASN A 163 20.62 -0.82 -4.73
C ASN A 163 22.03 -0.40 -4.27
N ASN A 164 22.53 0.72 -4.79
CA ASN A 164 23.81 1.36 -4.40
C ASN A 164 23.65 2.32 -3.21
N ILE A 165 22.43 2.65 -2.79
CA ILE A 165 22.15 3.53 -1.66
C ILE A 165 22.22 2.73 -0.35
N ARG A 166 22.81 3.35 0.66
CA ARG A 166 22.81 2.87 2.03
C ARG A 166 22.24 3.92 2.94
N ILE A 167 21.41 3.52 3.88
CA ILE A 167 20.80 4.40 4.87
C ILE A 167 21.19 3.96 6.28
N LEU A 168 21.20 4.91 7.19
CA LEU A 168 21.20 4.68 8.64
C LEU A 168 19.77 4.95 9.12
N ILE A 169 19.20 4.00 9.87
CA ILE A 169 17.88 4.16 10.48
C ILE A 169 18.07 4.43 11.95
N GLU A 170 17.55 5.56 12.43
CA GLU A 170 17.54 5.91 13.84
C GLU A 170 16.10 5.98 14.34
N GLY A 171 15.81 5.31 15.45
CA GLY A 171 14.50 5.33 16.08
C GLY A 171 14.56 6.07 17.42
N HIS A 172 13.66 7.01 17.62
CA HIS A 172 13.52 7.76 18.87
C HIS A 172 12.20 7.39 19.56
N THR A 173 12.26 6.98 20.82
CA THR A 173 11.08 6.75 21.63
C THR A 173 10.86 7.94 22.57
N ASN A 174 9.58 8.25 22.87
CA ASN A 174 9.26 9.21 23.91
C ASN A 174 9.57 8.62 25.30
N ASN A 175 9.87 9.48 26.24
CA ASN A 175 10.27 9.11 27.60
C ASN A 175 9.05 8.82 28.52
N ILE A 176 7.94 8.32 27.97
CA ILE A 176 6.72 7.98 28.71
C ILE A 176 6.74 6.49 29.02
N GLY A 177 7.34 6.14 30.13
CA GLY A 177 7.37 4.79 30.70
C GLY A 177 8.00 4.83 32.09
N SER A 178 7.36 4.21 33.09
CA SER A 178 8.00 4.02 34.39
C SER A 178 9.19 3.07 34.22
N SER A 179 10.39 3.53 34.59
CA SER A 179 11.51 2.63 34.82
C SER A 179 11.14 1.67 35.96
N SER A 180 10.85 0.42 35.63
CA SER A 180 10.78 -0.70 36.57
C SER A 180 12.15 -1.30 36.77
#